data_77447156aa5f0beb529d7c0650d166c4
#
_entry.id   77447156aa5f0beb529d7c0650d166c4
#
_cell.length_a   1.000
_cell.length_b   1.000
_cell.length_c   1.000
_cell.angle_alpha   90.00
_cell.angle_beta   90.00
_cell.angle_gamma   90.00
#
_symmetry.space_group_name_H-M   'P 1'
#
loop_
_entity.id
_entity.type
_entity.pdbx_description
1 polymer ?
#
loop_
_entity_poly.entity_id
_entity_poly.type
_entity_poly.pdbx_seq_one_letter_code
_entity_poly.pdbx_strand_id
1 'polypeptide(L)'
;MQGLRPTRAVLGLDIGAGAVKLVELSRGAIRSCAISLRSHAEDSSHESEAGAIRDVLRQTAPRTRRAVVGLDDADVIVHRFSLPKNLPLAEMEEQARLQAGQATPFPLGEAAFDYVAETAGRRTQGFRMAIARSATVEALCRAVGLAGLSVAAVDVTTFAVQGAIAAMAGRDAPLAVLDGGHRELRLTVHSGGESVFQHSQPFGCAQLAGRLSSAYGLSDGDTHKALAECALPGGGAARIRESFLKDLARHAARAMQLHLTARPNTAPPERMLLWGGAALLHGACTALREELDLPVEAIRARAFGTGDGAGEFSPALFGAYALALNDHA
;
A
#
# COMPACT_ATOMS: atom_id res chain seq x y z
N MET A 1 8.84 -16.90 14.93
CA MET A 1 9.05 -16.30 13.58
C MET A 1 8.92 -17.37 12.49
N GLN A 2 7.74 -17.96 12.29
CA GLN A 2 7.52 -19.04 11.31
C GLN A 2 6.21 -18.90 10.56
N GLY A 3 5.75 -17.70 10.21
CA GLY A 3 4.39 -17.51 9.70
C GLY A 3 4.21 -16.76 8.38
N LEU A 4 5.25 -16.17 7.76
CA LEU A 4 5.06 -15.26 6.63
C LEU A 4 5.68 -15.74 5.29
N ARG A 5 5.90 -17.05 5.11
CA ARG A 5 6.41 -17.51 3.82
C ARG A 5 5.36 -18.38 3.13
N PRO A 6 4.73 -17.91 2.05
CA PRO A 6 3.82 -18.75 1.28
C PRO A 6 4.57 -19.99 0.80
N THR A 7 4.05 -21.17 1.13
CA THR A 7 4.60 -22.45 0.68
C THR A 7 4.27 -22.71 -0.79
N ARG A 8 3.17 -22.13 -1.27
CA ARG A 8 2.71 -22.18 -2.66
C ARG A 8 3.00 -20.86 -3.38
N ALA A 9 3.05 -20.89 -4.70
CA ALA A 9 3.18 -19.67 -5.49
C ALA A 9 1.89 -18.84 -5.38
N VAL A 10 2.02 -17.54 -5.13
CA VAL A 10 0.92 -16.59 -5.00
C VAL A 10 1.29 -15.27 -5.66
N LEU A 11 0.30 -14.59 -6.21
CA LEU A 11 0.41 -13.24 -6.74
C LEU A 11 -0.09 -12.24 -5.69
N GLY A 12 0.68 -11.21 -5.43
CA GLY A 12 0.18 -10.00 -4.81
C GLY A 12 -0.18 -9.00 -5.90
N LEU A 13 -1.40 -8.53 -5.90
CA LEU A 13 -1.94 -7.61 -6.91
C LEU A 13 -2.39 -6.32 -6.22
N ASP A 14 -1.66 -5.24 -6.45
CA ASP A 14 -1.98 -3.89 -5.99
C ASP A 14 -2.52 -3.07 -7.16
N ILE A 15 -3.82 -2.76 -7.12
CA ILE A 15 -4.54 -1.98 -8.13
C ILE A 15 -4.68 -0.54 -7.62
N GLY A 16 -3.61 0.22 -7.78
CA GLY A 16 -3.59 1.63 -7.39
C GLY A 16 -4.15 2.57 -8.44
N ALA A 17 -4.44 3.81 -8.03
CA ALA A 17 -4.99 4.84 -8.92
C ALA A 17 -4.10 5.18 -10.12
N GLY A 18 -2.77 5.07 -10.01
CA GLY A 18 -1.83 5.41 -11.09
C GLY A 18 -1.23 4.20 -11.79
N ALA A 19 -1.28 3.01 -11.22
CA ALA A 19 -0.66 1.82 -11.79
C ALA A 19 -1.23 0.54 -11.18
N VAL A 20 -1.25 -0.52 -11.96
CA VAL A 20 -1.41 -1.90 -11.48
C VAL A 20 -0.02 -2.50 -11.28
N LYS A 21 0.19 -3.13 -10.14
CA LYS A 21 1.46 -3.72 -9.74
C LYS A 21 1.24 -5.17 -9.36
N LEU A 22 2.14 -6.03 -9.81
CA LEU A 22 2.08 -7.47 -9.58
C LEU A 22 3.42 -7.97 -9.09
N VAL A 23 3.39 -8.82 -8.06
CA VAL A 23 4.55 -9.57 -7.58
C VAL A 23 4.18 -11.03 -7.42
N GLU A 24 4.92 -11.93 -8.04
CA GLU A 24 4.82 -13.37 -7.82
C GLU A 24 5.82 -13.80 -6.74
N LEU A 25 5.31 -14.32 -5.62
CA LEU A 25 6.12 -14.97 -4.61
C LEU A 25 6.00 -16.49 -4.69
N SER A 26 7.12 -17.17 -4.51
CA SER A 26 7.15 -18.61 -4.32
C SER A 26 8.24 -18.98 -3.32
N ARG A 27 7.86 -19.71 -2.27
CA ARG A 27 8.76 -20.10 -1.18
C ARG A 27 9.52 -18.92 -0.55
N GLY A 28 8.85 -17.77 -0.48
CA GLY A 28 9.41 -16.54 0.10
C GLY A 28 10.38 -15.78 -0.79
N ALA A 29 10.55 -16.17 -2.07
CA ALA A 29 11.35 -15.46 -3.05
C ALA A 29 10.50 -14.84 -4.16
N ILE A 30 10.86 -13.62 -4.59
CA ILE A 30 10.26 -12.97 -5.75
C ILE A 30 10.69 -13.73 -7.01
N ARG A 31 9.71 -14.16 -7.79
CA ARG A 31 9.89 -14.86 -9.07
C ARG A 31 9.79 -13.93 -10.25
N SER A 32 8.75 -13.13 -10.25
CA SER A 32 8.49 -12.14 -11.30
C SER A 32 7.74 -10.96 -10.71
N CYS A 33 7.89 -9.80 -11.31
CA CYS A 33 7.17 -8.59 -10.94
C CYS A 33 7.01 -7.67 -12.13
N ALA A 34 5.93 -6.88 -12.15
CA ALA A 34 5.68 -5.87 -13.17
C ALA A 34 4.84 -4.72 -12.62
N ILE A 35 4.94 -3.60 -13.32
CA ILE A 35 4.12 -2.40 -13.14
C ILE A 35 3.53 -2.04 -14.49
N SER A 36 2.22 -1.85 -14.58
CA SER A 36 1.54 -1.25 -15.71
C SER A 36 0.90 0.07 -15.28
N LEU A 37 1.26 1.13 -15.96
CA LEU A 37 0.66 2.45 -15.72
C LEU A 37 -0.79 2.45 -16.20
N ARG A 38 -1.67 3.09 -15.44
CA ARG A 38 -3.06 3.31 -15.86
C ARG A 38 -3.15 4.63 -16.60
N SER A 39 -3.72 4.61 -17.82
CA SER A 39 -4.16 5.85 -18.45
C SER A 39 -5.42 6.33 -17.72
N HIS A 40 -5.44 7.59 -17.31
CA HIS A 40 -6.60 8.21 -16.67
C HIS A 40 -7.70 8.60 -17.67
N ALA A 41 -7.87 7.88 -18.76
CA ALA A 41 -9.09 7.94 -19.53
C ALA A 41 -10.25 7.68 -18.54
N GLU A 42 -11.28 8.50 -18.54
CA GLU A 42 -12.41 8.58 -17.59
C GLU A 42 -13.19 7.27 -17.38
N ASP A 43 -12.74 6.18 -17.96
CA ASP A 43 -13.36 4.87 -17.91
C ASP A 43 -12.78 4.03 -16.77
N SER A 44 -13.38 4.18 -15.59
CA SER A 44 -13.18 3.29 -14.43
C SER A 44 -14.01 1.99 -14.56
N SER A 45 -14.27 1.51 -15.78
CA SER A 45 -14.96 0.26 -15.99
C SER A 45 -14.10 -0.93 -15.54
N HIS A 46 -14.75 -1.98 -15.06
CA HIS A 46 -14.09 -3.25 -14.71
C HIS A 46 -13.26 -3.81 -15.87
N GLU A 47 -13.62 -3.51 -17.12
CA GLU A 47 -12.90 -3.94 -18.31
C GLU A 47 -11.58 -3.18 -18.48
N SER A 48 -11.55 -1.88 -18.17
CA SER A 48 -10.34 -1.06 -18.16
C SER A 48 -9.35 -1.56 -17.11
N GLU A 49 -9.83 -1.87 -15.90
CA GLU A 49 -9.01 -2.46 -14.83
C GLU A 49 -8.49 -3.85 -15.22
N ALA A 50 -9.36 -4.70 -15.76
CA ALA A 50 -8.97 -6.02 -16.26
C ALA A 50 -7.93 -5.91 -17.39
N GLY A 51 -8.01 -4.90 -18.23
CA GLY A 51 -7.02 -4.59 -19.26
C GLY A 51 -5.63 -4.34 -18.67
N ALA A 52 -5.54 -3.44 -17.69
CA ALA A 52 -4.28 -3.12 -17.00
C ALA A 52 -3.71 -4.33 -16.23
N ILE A 53 -4.58 -5.18 -15.64
CA ILE A 53 -4.16 -6.45 -15.02
C ILE A 53 -3.59 -7.42 -16.07
N ARG A 54 -4.24 -7.55 -17.23
CA ARG A 54 -3.71 -8.40 -18.33
C ARG A 54 -2.34 -7.92 -18.83
N ASP A 55 -2.07 -6.60 -18.78
CA ASP A 55 -0.77 -6.05 -19.17
C ASP A 55 0.36 -6.52 -18.24
N VAL A 56 0.20 -6.44 -16.93
CA VAL A 56 1.20 -6.96 -15.98
C VAL A 56 1.34 -8.49 -16.09
N LEU A 57 0.25 -9.20 -16.38
CA LEU A 57 0.29 -10.65 -16.59
C LEU A 57 1.08 -11.02 -17.85
N ARG A 58 0.95 -10.25 -18.94
CA ARG A 58 1.74 -10.46 -20.16
C ARG A 58 3.23 -10.21 -19.94
N GLN A 59 3.57 -9.20 -19.15
CA GLN A 59 4.96 -8.86 -18.82
C GLN A 59 5.64 -9.92 -17.95
N THR A 60 4.90 -10.53 -17.01
CA THR A 60 5.46 -11.43 -16.00
C THR A 60 5.30 -12.91 -16.36
N ALA A 61 4.29 -13.28 -17.15
CA ALA A 61 3.92 -14.66 -17.45
C ALA A 61 3.94 -15.57 -16.20
N PRO A 62 3.20 -15.23 -15.11
CA PRO A 62 3.33 -15.88 -13.82
C PRO A 62 2.89 -17.35 -13.87
N ARG A 63 3.49 -18.18 -13.02
CA ARG A 63 3.20 -19.62 -12.94
C ARG A 63 1.91 -19.95 -12.22
N THR A 64 1.41 -19.04 -11.40
CA THR A 64 0.15 -19.20 -10.67
C THR A 64 -0.89 -18.21 -11.16
N ARG A 65 -2.16 -18.55 -10.94
CA ARG A 65 -3.30 -17.64 -11.18
C ARG A 65 -3.98 -17.22 -9.87
N ARG A 66 -3.47 -17.69 -8.75
CA ARG A 66 -4.00 -17.39 -7.42
C ARG A 66 -3.44 -16.06 -6.94
N ALA A 67 -4.31 -15.10 -6.65
CA ALA A 67 -3.92 -13.74 -6.27
C ALA A 67 -4.51 -13.32 -4.92
N VAL A 68 -3.71 -12.67 -4.10
CA VAL A 68 -4.15 -11.80 -3.00
C VAL A 68 -4.23 -10.38 -3.58
N VAL A 69 -5.40 -9.76 -3.45
CA VAL A 69 -5.71 -8.49 -4.11
C VAL A 69 -5.84 -7.38 -3.07
N GLY A 70 -5.17 -6.26 -3.31
CA GLY A 70 -5.22 -5.09 -2.45
C GLY A 70 -6.51 -4.29 -2.62
N LEU A 71 -7.17 -3.99 -1.51
CA LEU A 71 -8.24 -3.02 -1.40
C LEU A 71 -7.65 -1.68 -0.94
N ASP A 72 -8.05 -0.58 -1.59
CA ASP A 72 -7.60 0.76 -1.22
C ASP A 72 -8.19 1.17 0.13
N ASP A 73 -7.40 1.85 0.96
CA ASP A 73 -7.84 2.35 2.27
C ASP A 73 -9.01 3.34 2.18
N ALA A 74 -9.13 4.06 1.05
CA ALA A 74 -10.24 4.97 0.81
C ALA A 74 -11.61 4.25 0.79
N ASP A 75 -11.60 2.96 0.48
CA ASP A 75 -12.79 2.10 0.42
C ASP A 75 -13.04 1.33 1.73
N VAL A 76 -12.21 1.56 2.76
CA VAL A 76 -12.22 0.77 4.00
C VAL A 76 -12.47 1.64 5.22
N ILE A 77 -13.42 1.21 6.05
CA ILE A 77 -13.61 1.74 7.40
C ILE A 77 -12.85 0.83 8.36
N VAL A 78 -11.91 1.40 9.10
CA VAL A 78 -11.17 0.67 10.14
C VAL A 78 -11.81 0.94 11.49
N HIS A 79 -12.29 -0.11 12.15
CA HIS A 79 -12.91 -0.03 13.47
C HIS A 79 -12.14 -0.88 14.48
N ARG A 80 -11.86 -0.33 15.66
CA ARG A 80 -11.23 -1.06 16.76
C ARG A 80 -12.21 -1.25 17.89
N PHE A 81 -12.28 -2.49 18.39
CA PHE A 81 -13.13 -2.84 19.52
C PHE A 81 -12.43 -3.86 20.42
N SER A 82 -12.99 -4.09 21.61
CA SER A 82 -12.43 -5.07 22.56
C SER A 82 -13.53 -5.94 23.11
N LEU A 83 -13.28 -7.24 23.20
CA LEU A 83 -14.19 -8.23 23.78
C LEU A 83 -13.53 -8.95 24.96
N PRO A 84 -14.31 -9.56 25.88
CA PRO A 84 -13.79 -10.45 26.90
C PRO A 84 -13.01 -11.63 26.28
N LYS A 85 -11.88 -12.02 26.89
CA LYS A 85 -11.00 -13.08 26.33
C LYS A 85 -11.64 -14.45 26.20
N ASN A 86 -12.61 -14.75 27.03
CA ASN A 86 -13.21 -16.09 27.12
C ASN A 86 -14.60 -16.15 26.46
N LEU A 87 -14.86 -15.27 25.50
CA LEU A 87 -16.12 -15.34 24.75
C LEU A 87 -16.11 -16.57 23.84
N PRO A 88 -17.22 -17.36 23.81
CA PRO A 88 -17.40 -18.40 22.80
C PRO A 88 -17.32 -17.83 21.39
N LEU A 89 -16.82 -18.60 20.43
CA LEU A 89 -16.63 -18.15 19.04
C LEU A 89 -17.93 -17.57 18.43
N ALA A 90 -19.07 -18.25 18.63
CA ALA A 90 -20.35 -17.80 18.12
C ALA A 90 -20.78 -16.42 18.70
N GLU A 91 -20.55 -16.19 19.99
CA GLU A 91 -20.83 -14.89 20.62
C GLU A 91 -19.85 -13.82 20.13
N MET A 92 -18.59 -14.18 19.90
CA MET A 92 -17.58 -13.28 19.34
C MET A 92 -17.96 -12.84 17.93
N GLU A 93 -18.42 -13.76 17.07
CA GLU A 93 -18.89 -13.45 15.72
C GLU A 93 -20.12 -12.54 15.72
N GLU A 94 -21.08 -12.79 16.64
CA GLU A 94 -22.26 -11.94 16.81
C GLU A 94 -21.88 -10.53 17.27
N GLN A 95 -20.97 -10.41 18.24
CA GLN A 95 -20.45 -9.13 18.70
C GLN A 95 -19.68 -8.40 17.60
N ALA A 96 -18.85 -9.09 16.83
CA ALA A 96 -18.15 -8.50 15.70
C ALA A 96 -19.14 -7.97 14.64
N ARG A 97 -20.20 -8.71 14.34
CA ARG A 97 -21.28 -8.27 13.44
C ARG A 97 -22.01 -7.03 13.96
N LEU A 98 -22.30 -6.98 15.26
CA LEU A 98 -22.88 -5.80 15.90
C LEU A 98 -21.96 -4.58 15.81
N GLN A 99 -20.65 -4.76 16.07
CA GLN A 99 -19.64 -3.70 15.94
C GLN A 99 -19.53 -3.20 14.50
N ALA A 100 -19.57 -4.09 13.50
CA ALA A 100 -19.59 -3.71 12.09
C ALA A 100 -20.80 -2.84 11.77
N GLY A 101 -22.00 -3.22 12.22
CA GLY A 101 -23.24 -2.45 12.01
C GLY A 101 -23.24 -1.08 12.66
N GLN A 102 -22.57 -0.92 13.81
CA GLN A 102 -22.41 0.38 14.49
C GLN A 102 -21.38 1.29 13.81
N ALA A 103 -20.38 0.71 13.16
CA ALA A 103 -19.29 1.46 12.55
C ALA A 103 -19.57 1.89 11.11
N THR A 104 -20.54 1.27 10.42
CA THR A 104 -20.86 1.58 9.02
C THR A 104 -21.94 2.66 8.88
N PRO A 105 -21.79 3.59 7.91
CA PRO A 105 -22.83 4.53 7.53
C PRO A 105 -23.85 3.93 6.54
N PHE A 106 -23.82 2.62 6.26
CA PHE A 106 -24.67 1.89 5.32
C PHE A 106 -25.17 0.59 5.96
N PRO A 107 -26.25 -0.03 5.42
CA PRO A 107 -26.81 -1.27 5.98
C PRO A 107 -25.79 -2.39 6.08
N LEU A 108 -25.81 -3.13 7.19
CA LEU A 108 -24.88 -4.24 7.42
C LEU A 108 -24.96 -5.33 6.32
N GLY A 109 -26.12 -5.49 5.69
CA GLY A 109 -26.29 -6.42 4.56
C GLY A 109 -25.53 -6.02 3.29
N GLU A 110 -25.03 -4.77 3.22
CA GLU A 110 -24.18 -4.24 2.15
C GLU A 110 -22.70 -4.21 2.56
N ALA A 111 -22.36 -4.68 3.77
CA ALA A 111 -21.01 -4.67 4.32
C ALA A 111 -20.32 -6.02 4.13
N ALA A 112 -19.13 -5.99 3.57
CA ALA A 112 -18.11 -7.02 3.71
C ALA A 112 -17.17 -6.61 4.82
N PHE A 113 -16.91 -7.46 5.81
CA PHE A 113 -16.00 -7.16 6.90
C PHE A 113 -15.26 -8.40 7.36
N ASP A 114 -14.06 -8.16 7.88
CA ASP A 114 -13.25 -9.18 8.56
C ASP A 114 -12.48 -8.51 9.69
N TYR A 115 -12.00 -9.28 10.66
CA TYR A 115 -11.30 -8.75 11.83
C TYR A 115 -10.15 -9.65 12.28
N VAL A 116 -9.12 -9.02 12.82
CA VAL A 116 -7.96 -9.69 13.37
C VAL A 116 -7.76 -9.30 14.83
N ALA A 117 -7.25 -10.23 15.63
CA ALA A 117 -6.87 -9.94 17.02
C ALA A 117 -5.64 -9.03 17.02
N GLU A 118 -5.69 -7.98 17.83
CA GLU A 118 -4.57 -7.09 18.17
C GLU A 118 -4.07 -7.39 19.60
N THR A 119 -3.45 -6.40 20.22
CA THR A 119 -2.86 -6.56 21.54
C THR A 119 -3.88 -6.98 22.61
N ALA A 120 -3.52 -7.99 23.39
CA ALA A 120 -4.36 -8.51 24.46
C ALA A 120 -4.16 -7.73 25.77
N GLY A 121 -5.22 -7.15 26.32
CA GLY A 121 -5.28 -6.66 27.68
C GLY A 121 -5.32 -7.81 28.72
N ARG A 122 -5.37 -7.50 30.00
CA ARG A 122 -5.46 -8.53 31.06
C ARG A 122 -6.75 -9.37 30.97
N ARG A 123 -7.90 -8.73 30.75
CA ARG A 123 -9.24 -9.37 30.71
C ARG A 123 -9.92 -9.30 29.37
N THR A 124 -9.41 -8.46 28.44
CA THR A 124 -10.00 -8.24 27.14
C THR A 124 -9.02 -8.56 26.04
N GLN A 125 -9.53 -8.94 24.88
CA GLN A 125 -8.83 -9.07 23.62
C GLN A 125 -9.23 -7.89 22.73
N GLY A 126 -8.25 -7.12 22.22
CA GLY A 126 -8.46 -6.10 21.22
C GLY A 126 -8.58 -6.71 19.82
N PHE A 127 -9.41 -6.10 19.01
CA PHE A 127 -9.62 -6.48 17.60
C PHE A 127 -9.55 -5.25 16.71
N ARG A 128 -9.00 -5.43 15.52
CA ARG A 128 -9.07 -4.48 14.43
C ARG A 128 -9.90 -5.09 13.32
N MET A 129 -10.93 -4.38 12.90
CA MET A 129 -11.87 -4.75 11.86
C MET A 129 -11.68 -3.86 10.64
N ALA A 130 -11.69 -4.44 9.45
CA ALA A 130 -11.81 -3.76 8.18
C ALA A 130 -13.24 -3.96 7.67
N ILE A 131 -13.88 -2.89 7.23
CA ILE A 131 -15.25 -2.92 6.70
C ILE A 131 -15.26 -2.18 5.39
N ALA A 132 -15.78 -2.82 4.33
CA ALA A 132 -15.93 -2.22 3.00
C ALA A 132 -17.35 -2.46 2.48
N ARG A 133 -17.75 -1.74 1.43
CA ARG A 133 -18.98 -2.10 0.72
C ARG A 133 -18.80 -3.41 -0.02
N SER A 134 -19.73 -4.33 0.11
CA SER A 134 -19.72 -5.61 -0.62
C SER A 134 -19.64 -5.39 -2.12
N ALA A 135 -20.34 -4.38 -2.64
CA ALA A 135 -20.29 -4.03 -4.06
C ALA A 135 -18.88 -3.63 -4.54
N THR A 136 -18.09 -2.92 -3.72
CA THR A 136 -16.70 -2.56 -4.04
C THR A 136 -15.81 -3.81 -4.10
N VAL A 137 -15.93 -4.69 -3.10
CA VAL A 137 -15.16 -5.95 -3.06
C VAL A 137 -15.54 -6.86 -4.24
N GLU A 138 -16.83 -6.99 -4.55
CA GLU A 138 -17.31 -7.77 -5.69
C GLU A 138 -16.83 -7.21 -7.04
N ALA A 139 -16.85 -5.88 -7.18
CA ALA A 139 -16.35 -5.20 -8.37
C ALA A 139 -14.86 -5.49 -8.61
N LEU A 140 -14.06 -5.38 -7.55
CA LEU A 140 -12.64 -5.73 -7.55
C LEU A 140 -12.42 -7.20 -7.95
N CYS A 141 -13.12 -8.13 -7.30
CA CYS A 141 -13.04 -9.55 -7.62
C CYS A 141 -13.45 -9.85 -9.07
N ARG A 142 -14.44 -9.14 -9.59
CA ARG A 142 -14.92 -9.28 -10.97
C ARG A 142 -13.86 -8.83 -11.99
N ALA A 143 -13.24 -7.65 -11.77
CA ALA A 143 -12.16 -7.17 -12.64
C ALA A 143 -10.97 -8.15 -12.68
N VAL A 144 -10.59 -8.69 -11.53
CA VAL A 144 -9.52 -9.69 -11.39
C VAL A 144 -9.89 -10.99 -12.10
N GLY A 145 -11.14 -11.46 -11.96
CA GLY A 145 -11.68 -12.63 -12.64
C GLY A 145 -11.71 -12.46 -14.17
N LEU A 146 -12.12 -11.29 -14.68
CA LEU A 146 -12.08 -10.94 -16.11
C LEU A 146 -10.67 -10.95 -16.68
N ALA A 147 -9.65 -10.69 -15.87
CA ALA A 147 -8.26 -10.79 -16.25
C ALA A 147 -7.72 -12.24 -16.26
N GLY A 148 -8.51 -13.23 -15.86
CA GLY A 148 -8.14 -14.64 -15.81
C GLY A 148 -7.37 -15.05 -14.55
N LEU A 149 -7.53 -14.32 -13.45
CA LEU A 149 -7.00 -14.66 -12.16
C LEU A 149 -8.08 -15.22 -11.22
N SER A 150 -7.65 -15.99 -10.21
CA SER A 150 -8.47 -16.48 -9.11
C SER A 150 -8.12 -15.69 -7.85
N VAL A 151 -9.11 -15.01 -7.27
CA VAL A 151 -8.93 -14.27 -6.01
C VAL A 151 -8.85 -15.27 -4.86
N ALA A 152 -7.71 -15.31 -4.19
CA ALA A 152 -7.47 -16.11 -3.00
C ALA A 152 -7.93 -15.40 -1.74
N ALA A 153 -7.65 -14.10 -1.68
CA ALA A 153 -8.09 -13.21 -0.61
C ALA A 153 -8.13 -11.77 -1.14
N VAL A 154 -8.94 -10.93 -0.50
CA VAL A 154 -8.88 -9.48 -0.59
C VAL A 154 -8.35 -8.97 0.75
N ASP A 155 -7.29 -8.18 0.72
CA ASP A 155 -6.68 -7.62 1.93
C ASP A 155 -6.55 -6.10 1.77
N VAL A 156 -6.53 -5.38 2.88
CA VAL A 156 -6.28 -3.94 2.86
C VAL A 156 -4.79 -3.71 2.62
N THR A 157 -4.43 -3.01 1.54
CA THR A 157 -3.02 -2.83 1.14
C THR A 157 -2.16 -2.28 2.27
N THR A 158 -2.68 -1.31 3.04
CA THR A 158 -1.94 -0.74 4.19
C THR A 158 -1.74 -1.75 5.31
N PHE A 159 -2.68 -2.66 5.56
CA PHE A 159 -2.51 -3.70 6.58
C PHE A 159 -1.45 -4.72 6.16
N ALA A 160 -1.46 -5.13 4.91
CA ALA A 160 -0.42 -5.98 4.34
C ALA A 160 0.97 -5.34 4.49
N VAL A 161 1.09 -4.05 4.12
CA VAL A 161 2.32 -3.27 4.27
C VAL A 161 2.75 -3.16 5.73
N GLN A 162 1.83 -2.87 6.67
CA GLN A 162 2.14 -2.83 8.10
C GLN A 162 2.69 -4.16 8.61
N GLY A 163 2.08 -5.29 8.19
CA GLY A 163 2.55 -6.63 8.52
C GLY A 163 3.96 -6.91 7.99
N ALA A 164 4.22 -6.54 6.73
CA ALA A 164 5.54 -6.69 6.10
C ALA A 164 6.61 -5.83 6.82
N ILE A 165 6.29 -4.58 7.16
CA ILE A 165 7.18 -3.68 7.90
C ILE A 165 7.46 -4.24 9.31
N ALA A 166 6.44 -4.69 10.03
CA ALA A 166 6.63 -5.28 11.38
C ALA A 166 7.55 -6.51 11.36
N ALA A 167 7.47 -7.30 10.28
CA ALA A 167 8.34 -8.45 10.08
C ALA A 167 9.80 -8.06 9.77
N MET A 168 10.01 -6.91 9.12
CA MET A 168 11.33 -6.43 8.68
C MET A 168 12.07 -5.58 9.70
N ALA A 169 11.36 -4.65 10.33
CA ALA A 169 11.98 -3.56 11.08
C ALA A 169 12.53 -3.98 12.47
N GLY A 170 12.18 -5.19 12.94
CA GLY A 170 12.40 -5.54 14.34
C GLY A 170 11.45 -4.76 15.25
N ARG A 171 11.57 -4.99 16.58
CA ARG A 171 10.67 -4.36 17.56
C ARG A 171 11.27 -3.16 18.29
N ASP A 172 12.54 -2.87 18.08
CA ASP A 172 13.33 -2.10 19.03
C ASP A 172 13.42 -0.60 18.74
N ALA A 173 13.27 -0.15 17.50
CA ALA A 173 13.40 1.27 17.15
C ALA A 173 12.13 1.81 16.45
N PRO A 174 11.65 3.01 16.84
CA PRO A 174 10.56 3.68 16.14
C PRO A 174 10.93 3.98 14.68
N LEU A 175 10.04 3.64 13.78
CA LEU A 175 10.23 3.72 12.33
C LEU A 175 9.07 4.48 11.68
N ALA A 176 9.39 5.50 10.89
CA ALA A 176 8.44 6.12 9.99
C ALA A 176 8.42 5.39 8.64
N VAL A 177 7.24 5.21 8.07
CA VAL A 177 7.04 4.66 6.72
C VAL A 177 6.19 5.62 5.94
N LEU A 178 6.72 6.12 4.83
CA LEU A 178 6.05 7.08 3.95
C LEU A 178 5.68 6.39 2.64
N ASP A 179 4.38 6.32 2.36
CA ASP A 179 3.85 5.93 1.05
C ASP A 179 3.67 7.18 0.19
N GLY A 180 4.48 7.30 -0.84
CA GLY A 180 4.34 8.33 -1.85
C GLY A 180 3.53 7.81 -3.04
N GLY A 181 2.22 7.69 -2.87
CA GLY A 181 1.29 7.17 -3.86
C GLY A 181 1.02 8.12 -5.04
N HIS A 182 0.04 7.75 -5.87
CA HIS A 182 -0.38 8.56 -7.02
C HIS A 182 -1.23 9.77 -6.59
N ARG A 183 -2.23 9.57 -5.72
CA ARG A 183 -3.17 10.61 -5.24
C ARG A 183 -2.98 10.97 -3.78
N GLU A 184 -2.40 10.08 -2.99
CA GLU A 184 -2.24 10.24 -1.55
C GLU A 184 -0.79 10.09 -1.11
N LEU A 185 -0.45 10.84 -0.07
CA LEU A 185 0.75 10.68 0.74
C LEU A 185 0.31 10.17 2.10
N ARG A 186 0.82 9.01 2.51
CA ARG A 186 0.47 8.39 3.79
C ARG A 186 1.70 8.18 4.65
N LEU A 187 1.67 8.73 5.85
CA LEU A 187 2.66 8.48 6.89
C LEU A 187 2.11 7.46 7.89
N THR A 188 2.87 6.42 8.15
CA THR A 188 2.62 5.47 9.23
C THR A 188 3.84 5.45 10.15
N VAL A 189 3.63 5.48 11.47
CA VAL A 189 4.72 5.32 12.44
C VAL A 189 4.54 4.01 13.18
N HIS A 190 5.62 3.24 13.23
CA HIS A 190 5.69 1.96 13.92
C HIS A 190 6.57 2.09 15.17
N SER A 191 6.13 1.49 16.27
CA SER A 191 6.88 1.41 17.53
C SER A 191 6.50 0.14 18.27
N GLY A 192 7.45 -0.58 18.81
CA GLY A 192 7.19 -1.85 19.50
C GLY A 192 6.61 -2.95 18.63
N GLY A 193 6.78 -2.87 17.31
CA GLY A 193 6.22 -3.81 16.32
C GLY A 193 4.76 -3.54 15.94
N GLU A 194 4.17 -2.44 16.40
CA GLU A 194 2.80 -2.03 16.09
C GLU A 194 2.77 -0.69 15.36
N SER A 195 1.72 -0.46 14.56
CA SER A 195 1.44 0.85 13.97
C SER A 195 0.77 1.73 15.03
N VAL A 196 1.48 2.75 15.49
CA VAL A 196 1.02 3.66 16.56
C VAL A 196 0.39 4.94 16.02
N PHE A 197 0.64 5.29 14.76
CA PHE A 197 0.10 6.48 14.13
C PHE A 197 -0.04 6.26 12.61
N GLN A 198 -1.12 6.79 12.03
CA GLN A 198 -1.35 6.84 10.59
C GLN A 198 -2.01 8.17 10.23
N HIS A 199 -1.53 8.78 9.16
CA HIS A 199 -2.10 10.00 8.60
C HIS A 199 -1.99 9.99 7.08
N SER A 200 -3.10 10.22 6.41
CA SER A 200 -3.19 10.34 4.94
C SER A 200 -3.58 11.76 4.55
N GLN A 201 -3.07 12.23 3.43
CA GLN A 201 -3.41 13.53 2.88
C GLN A 201 -3.43 13.49 1.35
N PRO A 202 -4.28 14.32 0.69
CA PRO A 202 -4.44 14.32 -0.76
C PRO A 202 -3.26 15.01 -1.45
N PHE A 203 -2.12 14.32 -1.51
CA PHE A 203 -0.91 14.73 -2.20
C PHE A 203 -0.22 13.50 -2.81
N GLY A 204 0.21 13.56 -4.07
CA GLY A 204 0.89 12.43 -4.70
C GLY A 204 1.44 12.74 -6.09
N CYS A 205 1.93 11.73 -6.78
CA CYS A 205 2.57 11.87 -8.10
C CYS A 205 1.64 12.43 -9.19
N ALA A 206 0.31 12.41 -8.98
CA ALA A 206 -0.65 13.04 -9.89
C ALA A 206 -0.41 14.55 -10.02
N GLN A 207 0.00 15.24 -8.94
CA GLN A 207 0.35 16.67 -9.02
C GLN A 207 1.59 16.91 -9.88
N LEU A 208 2.60 16.04 -9.80
CA LEU A 208 3.76 16.11 -10.67
C LEU A 208 3.36 15.90 -12.13
N ALA A 209 2.58 14.85 -12.40
CA ALA A 209 2.08 14.55 -13.73
C ALA A 209 1.27 15.73 -14.29
N GLY A 210 0.34 16.30 -13.53
CA GLY A 210 -0.45 17.46 -13.94
C GLY A 210 0.38 18.71 -14.25
N ARG A 211 1.41 19.00 -13.43
CA ARG A 211 2.34 20.12 -13.69
C ARG A 211 3.12 19.92 -15.00
N LEU A 212 3.56 18.70 -15.27
CA LEU A 212 4.29 18.36 -16.50
C LEU A 212 3.38 18.39 -17.73
N SER A 213 2.20 17.79 -17.64
CA SER A 213 1.18 17.83 -18.70
C SER A 213 0.83 19.26 -19.07
N SER A 214 0.56 20.13 -18.08
CA SER A 214 0.23 21.53 -18.30
C SER A 214 1.41 22.33 -18.89
N ALA A 215 2.64 22.06 -18.47
CA ALA A 215 3.82 22.81 -18.92
C ALA A 215 4.27 22.43 -20.35
N TYR A 216 4.03 21.20 -20.77
CA TYR A 216 4.52 20.66 -22.05
C TYR A 216 3.40 20.28 -23.02
N GLY A 217 2.12 20.43 -22.66
CA GLY A 217 0.99 20.04 -23.50
C GLY A 217 0.91 18.54 -23.74
N LEU A 218 1.41 17.72 -22.80
CA LEU A 218 1.45 16.26 -22.94
C LEU A 218 0.11 15.64 -22.59
N SER A 219 -0.24 14.56 -23.28
CA SER A 219 -1.32 13.68 -22.81
C SER A 219 -0.92 12.99 -21.49
N ASP A 220 -1.90 12.50 -20.73
CA ASP A 220 -1.63 11.75 -19.49
C ASP A 220 -0.74 10.53 -19.74
N GLY A 221 -0.98 9.80 -20.83
CA GLY A 221 -0.16 8.66 -21.23
C GLY A 221 1.29 9.03 -21.52
N ASP A 222 1.51 10.10 -22.31
CA ASP A 222 2.85 10.59 -22.62
C ASP A 222 3.56 11.12 -21.39
N THR A 223 2.83 11.78 -20.48
CA THR A 223 3.39 12.29 -19.21
C THR A 223 3.85 11.14 -18.31
N HIS A 224 3.04 10.09 -18.17
CA HIS A 224 3.42 8.91 -17.39
C HIS A 224 4.61 8.18 -18.01
N LYS A 225 4.64 8.04 -19.34
CA LYS A 225 5.76 7.45 -20.07
C LYS A 225 7.04 8.26 -19.86
N ALA A 226 6.96 9.57 -20.02
CA ALA A 226 8.09 10.48 -19.83
C ALA A 226 8.63 10.47 -18.39
N LEU A 227 7.75 10.33 -17.38
CA LEU A 227 8.13 10.14 -15.98
C LEU A 227 8.84 8.80 -15.75
N ALA A 228 8.33 7.71 -16.33
CA ALA A 228 8.90 6.38 -16.18
C ALA A 228 10.26 6.25 -16.87
N GLU A 229 10.44 6.89 -18.04
CA GLU A 229 11.67 6.84 -18.84
C GLU A 229 12.69 7.91 -18.42
N CYS A 230 12.35 8.81 -17.48
CA CYS A 230 13.15 10.01 -17.16
C CYS A 230 13.51 10.87 -18.39
N ALA A 231 12.69 10.79 -19.43
CA ALA A 231 12.94 11.32 -20.77
C ALA A 231 12.26 12.68 -21.03
N LEU A 232 12.07 13.49 -20.00
CA LEU A 232 11.46 14.82 -20.16
C LEU A 232 12.43 15.78 -20.81
N PRO A 233 12.00 16.49 -21.87
CA PRO A 233 12.86 17.43 -22.58
C PRO A 233 13.14 18.69 -21.75
N GLY A 234 14.43 19.03 -21.61
CA GLY A 234 14.90 20.35 -21.17
C GLY A 234 14.93 20.60 -19.66
N GLY A 235 15.63 21.67 -19.26
CA GLY A 235 15.83 22.07 -17.86
C GLY A 235 14.56 22.48 -17.09
N GLY A 236 13.45 22.75 -17.80
CA GLY A 236 12.16 23.07 -17.18
C GLY A 236 11.56 21.92 -16.37
N ALA A 237 11.65 20.69 -16.85
CA ALA A 237 11.15 19.50 -16.17
C ALA A 237 11.89 19.24 -14.86
N ALA A 238 13.19 19.50 -14.81
CA ALA A 238 13.99 19.39 -13.59
C ALA A 238 13.48 20.36 -12.52
N ARG A 239 13.14 21.60 -12.88
CA ARG A 239 12.57 22.60 -11.94
C ARG A 239 11.20 22.19 -11.43
N ILE A 240 10.34 21.66 -12.31
CA ILE A 240 9.01 21.17 -11.91
C ILE A 240 9.15 20.02 -10.91
N ARG A 241 10.04 19.05 -11.19
CA ARG A 241 10.36 17.95 -10.27
C ARG A 241 10.91 18.47 -8.95
N GLU A 242 11.88 19.39 -8.97
CA GLU A 242 12.45 19.97 -7.75
C GLU A 242 11.39 20.69 -6.90
N SER A 243 10.51 21.47 -7.53
CA SER A 243 9.38 22.10 -6.85
C SER A 243 8.45 21.07 -6.22
N PHE A 244 8.13 19.98 -6.93
CA PHE A 244 7.31 18.89 -6.40
C PHE A 244 7.99 18.20 -5.21
N LEU A 245 9.31 17.96 -5.27
CA LEU A 245 10.04 17.32 -4.17
C LEU A 245 10.07 18.18 -2.90
N LYS A 246 10.15 19.50 -3.04
CA LYS A 246 10.01 20.45 -1.91
C LYS A 246 8.60 20.39 -1.32
N ASP A 247 7.57 20.29 -2.16
CA ASP A 247 6.19 20.11 -1.67
C ASP A 247 6.02 18.76 -0.96
N LEU A 248 6.55 17.67 -1.53
CA LEU A 248 6.55 16.33 -0.91
C LEU A 248 7.18 16.37 0.49
N ALA A 249 8.35 16.98 0.61
CA ALA A 249 9.07 17.07 1.88
C ALA A 249 8.29 17.89 2.92
N ARG A 250 7.71 19.04 2.53
CA ARG A 250 6.85 19.84 3.43
C ARG A 250 5.59 19.10 3.87
N HIS A 251 4.97 18.33 3.00
CA HIS A 251 3.81 17.50 3.36
C HIS A 251 4.21 16.40 4.34
N ALA A 252 5.35 15.74 4.12
CA ALA A 252 5.88 14.73 5.03
C ALA A 252 6.23 15.33 6.39
N ALA A 253 6.86 16.51 6.44
CA ALA A 253 7.18 17.22 7.68
C ALA A 253 5.93 17.57 8.47
N ARG A 254 4.88 18.05 7.79
CA ARG A 254 3.59 18.34 8.44
C ARG A 254 2.95 17.08 9.04
N ALA A 255 2.96 15.97 8.32
CA ALA A 255 2.44 14.70 8.82
C ALA A 255 3.25 14.20 10.04
N MET A 256 4.58 14.34 10.00
CA MET A 256 5.46 14.01 11.12
C MET A 256 5.16 14.88 12.36
N GLN A 257 4.95 16.17 12.15
CA GLN A 257 4.61 17.08 13.25
C GLN A 257 3.26 16.74 13.88
N LEU A 258 2.27 16.33 13.08
CA LEU A 258 1.00 15.81 13.61
C LEU A 258 1.21 14.57 14.48
N HIS A 259 2.08 13.63 14.06
CA HIS A 259 2.44 12.47 14.88
C HIS A 259 3.03 12.90 16.23
N LEU A 260 4.06 13.74 16.21
CA LEU A 260 4.75 14.18 17.44
C LEU A 260 3.81 14.92 18.40
N THR A 261 2.86 15.69 17.87
CA THR A 261 1.86 16.40 18.66
C THR A 261 0.79 15.46 19.23
N ALA A 262 0.30 14.51 18.42
CA ALA A 262 -0.75 13.57 18.83
C ALA A 262 -0.24 12.48 19.79
N ARG A 263 1.06 12.21 19.78
CA ARG A 263 1.70 11.12 20.54
C ARG A 263 2.96 11.61 21.28
N PRO A 264 2.85 12.60 22.18
CA PRO A 264 4.02 13.23 22.82
C PRO A 264 4.85 12.27 23.69
N ASN A 265 4.28 11.15 24.12
CA ASN A 265 4.94 10.13 24.94
C ASN A 265 5.53 8.97 24.11
N THR A 266 5.42 9.02 22.78
CA THR A 266 6.03 8.03 21.90
C THR A 266 7.40 8.55 21.44
N ALA A 267 8.43 7.71 21.51
CA ALA A 267 9.75 8.09 21.00
C ALA A 267 9.65 8.48 19.51
N PRO A 268 10.33 9.55 19.08
CA PRO A 268 10.32 9.98 17.68
C PRO A 268 10.93 8.88 16.79
N PRO A 269 10.51 8.77 15.53
CA PRO A 269 11.15 7.86 14.59
C PRO A 269 12.63 8.17 14.40
N GLU A 270 13.46 7.14 14.36
CA GLU A 270 14.91 7.28 14.17
C GLU A 270 15.29 7.27 12.68
N ARG A 271 14.42 6.77 11.82
CA ARG A 271 14.58 6.73 10.36
C ARG A 271 13.23 6.65 9.66
N MET A 272 13.24 6.92 8.34
CA MET A 272 12.07 6.81 7.49
C MET A 272 12.35 5.89 6.31
N LEU A 273 11.41 5.02 5.99
CA LEU A 273 11.37 4.24 4.76
C LEU A 273 10.37 4.86 3.79
N LEU A 274 10.81 5.12 2.55
CA LEU A 274 9.98 5.63 1.47
C LEU A 274 9.65 4.50 0.48
N TRP A 275 8.37 4.39 0.10
CA TRP A 275 7.90 3.49 -0.95
C TRP A 275 6.83 4.15 -1.83
N GLY A 276 6.31 3.42 -2.81
CA GLY A 276 5.35 3.97 -3.77
C GLY A 276 6.00 4.70 -4.93
N GLY A 277 5.19 5.39 -5.73
CA GLY A 277 5.64 6.09 -6.94
C GLY A 277 6.65 7.19 -6.68
N ALA A 278 6.51 7.93 -5.58
CA ALA A 278 7.44 9.01 -5.22
C ALA A 278 8.86 8.49 -4.91
N ALA A 279 8.99 7.24 -4.47
CA ALA A 279 10.31 6.64 -4.21
C ALA A 279 11.15 6.42 -5.47
N LEU A 280 10.53 6.46 -6.65
CA LEU A 280 11.21 6.37 -7.96
C LEU A 280 11.81 7.71 -8.40
N LEU A 281 11.38 8.81 -7.80
CA LEU A 281 11.83 10.13 -8.19
C LEU A 281 13.25 10.38 -7.69
N HIS A 282 14.15 10.68 -8.63
CA HIS A 282 15.51 11.08 -8.29
C HIS A 282 15.51 12.31 -7.37
N GLY A 283 16.17 12.21 -6.22
CA GLY A 283 16.23 13.25 -5.20
C GLY A 283 15.16 13.21 -4.12
N ALA A 284 14.15 12.31 -4.21
CA ALA A 284 13.07 12.23 -3.21
C ALA A 284 13.58 11.96 -1.78
N CYS A 285 14.41 10.94 -1.61
CA CYS A 285 15.01 10.65 -0.30
C CYS A 285 15.91 11.78 0.21
N THR A 286 16.61 12.49 -0.68
CA THR A 286 17.45 13.63 -0.30
C THR A 286 16.61 14.79 0.20
N ALA A 287 15.57 15.19 -0.56
CA ALA A 287 14.69 16.28 -0.16
C ALA A 287 13.98 16.00 1.18
N LEU A 288 13.53 14.76 1.39
CA LEU A 288 12.91 14.34 2.66
C LEU A 288 13.92 14.36 3.81
N ARG A 289 15.16 13.91 3.57
CA ARG A 289 16.23 13.90 4.60
C ARG A 289 16.58 15.32 5.05
N GLU A 290 16.72 16.23 4.09
CA GLU A 290 17.06 17.63 4.36
C GLU A 290 15.95 18.36 5.14
N GLU A 291 14.69 18.13 4.80
CA GLU A 291 13.55 18.78 5.45
C GLU A 291 13.24 18.22 6.84
N LEU A 292 13.42 16.90 7.03
CA LEU A 292 13.03 16.20 8.26
C LEU A 292 14.17 16.07 9.28
N ASP A 293 15.40 16.36 8.87
CA ASP A 293 16.63 16.04 9.63
C ASP A 293 16.65 14.59 10.14
N LEU A 294 16.25 13.65 9.25
CA LEU A 294 16.03 12.25 9.56
C LEU A 294 16.61 11.36 8.46
N PRO A 295 17.31 10.25 8.74
CA PRO A 295 17.72 9.30 7.73
C PRO A 295 16.52 8.77 6.94
N VAL A 296 16.51 8.95 5.61
CA VAL A 296 15.45 8.50 4.71
C VAL A 296 16.04 7.59 3.65
N GLU A 297 15.44 6.40 3.48
CA GLU A 297 15.84 5.41 2.50
C GLU A 297 14.63 4.90 1.73
N ALA A 298 14.79 4.65 0.41
CA ALA A 298 13.80 3.92 -0.35
C ALA A 298 13.84 2.43 0.02
N ILE A 299 12.67 1.80 0.13
CA ILE A 299 12.57 0.36 0.38
C ILE A 299 13.24 -0.41 -0.77
N ARG A 300 14.16 -1.32 -0.45
CA ARG A 300 14.92 -2.11 -1.42
C ARG A 300 14.72 -3.61 -1.22
N ALA A 301 14.79 -4.37 -2.31
CA ALA A 301 14.60 -5.81 -2.36
C ALA A 301 15.53 -6.63 -1.46
N ARG A 302 16.75 -6.17 -1.20
CA ARG A 302 17.73 -6.90 -0.36
C ARG A 302 17.21 -7.19 1.05
N ALA A 303 16.22 -6.43 1.52
CA ALA A 303 15.55 -6.68 2.80
C ALA A 303 14.66 -7.94 2.79
N PHE A 304 14.39 -8.54 1.59
CA PHE A 304 13.30 -9.51 1.42
C PHE A 304 13.75 -10.89 0.92
N GLY A 305 15.04 -11.17 0.85
CA GLY A 305 15.53 -12.48 0.43
C GLY A 305 15.20 -12.79 -1.03
N THR A 306 15.58 -11.90 -1.95
CA THR A 306 15.46 -12.15 -3.38
C THR A 306 16.39 -13.28 -3.79
N GLY A 307 15.86 -14.32 -4.44
CA GLY A 307 16.70 -15.32 -5.14
C GLY A 307 17.47 -14.65 -6.29
N ASP A 308 18.56 -15.27 -6.72
CA ASP A 308 19.52 -14.79 -7.74
C ASP A 308 18.93 -14.42 -9.12
N GLY A 309 17.63 -14.42 -9.30
CA GLY A 309 16.94 -14.17 -10.57
C GLY A 309 15.94 -13.02 -10.57
N ALA A 310 15.70 -12.34 -9.45
CA ALA A 310 14.82 -11.17 -9.44
C ALA A 310 15.63 -9.93 -9.81
N GLY A 311 15.25 -9.27 -10.89
CA GLY A 311 15.76 -7.96 -11.25
C GLY A 311 15.65 -6.96 -10.10
N GLU A 312 16.19 -5.77 -10.24
CA GLU A 312 16.19 -4.74 -9.20
C GLU A 312 14.74 -4.44 -8.75
N PHE A 313 14.42 -4.77 -7.49
CA PHE A 313 13.07 -4.60 -6.94
C PHE A 313 12.74 -3.13 -6.81
N SER A 314 11.71 -2.69 -7.51
CA SER A 314 11.24 -1.32 -7.44
C SER A 314 10.50 -1.04 -6.11
N PRO A 315 10.81 0.06 -5.40
CA PRO A 315 10.06 0.48 -4.21
C PRO A 315 8.55 0.63 -4.45
N ALA A 316 8.13 0.90 -5.69
CA ALA A 316 6.72 1.00 -6.06
C ALA A 316 5.97 -0.35 -6.00
N LEU A 317 6.68 -1.47 -6.01
CA LEU A 317 6.10 -2.82 -5.90
C LEU A 317 5.85 -3.27 -4.47
N PHE A 318 6.20 -2.46 -3.47
CA PHE A 318 6.16 -2.91 -2.08
C PHE A 318 4.77 -3.29 -1.60
N GLY A 319 3.72 -2.58 -2.02
CA GLY A 319 2.32 -2.96 -1.72
C GLY A 319 1.98 -4.34 -2.26
N ALA A 320 2.26 -4.61 -3.53
CA ALA A 320 2.03 -5.92 -4.15
C ALA A 320 2.87 -7.04 -3.50
N TYR A 321 4.11 -6.75 -3.13
CA TYR A 321 4.94 -7.68 -2.37
C TYR A 321 4.35 -8.02 -1.01
N ALA A 322 3.91 -7.02 -0.26
CA ALA A 322 3.30 -7.19 1.05
C ALA A 322 2.01 -8.02 0.99
N LEU A 323 1.17 -7.79 -0.03
CA LEU A 323 -0.03 -8.60 -0.29
C LEU A 323 0.32 -10.07 -0.56
N ALA A 324 1.37 -10.32 -1.36
CA ALA A 324 1.80 -11.68 -1.63
C ALA A 324 2.39 -12.39 -0.38
N LEU A 325 2.92 -11.64 0.59
CA LEU A 325 3.37 -12.19 1.88
C LEU A 325 2.21 -12.62 2.79
N ASN A 326 1.06 -11.94 2.68
CA ASN A 326 -0.13 -12.18 3.50
C ASN A 326 -1.05 -13.25 2.90
N ASP A 327 -0.49 -14.28 2.25
CA ASP A 327 -1.25 -15.43 1.80
C ASP A 327 -1.75 -16.24 3.03
N HIS A 328 -3.02 -16.04 3.37
CA HIS A 328 -3.69 -16.63 4.51
C HIS A 328 -4.21 -18.06 4.24
N ALA A 329 -3.68 -18.79 3.28
CA ALA A 329 -4.11 -20.14 2.92
C ALA A 329 -3.37 -21.25 3.65
#